data_04918681f6b055bfd665e26eb9a73c62
#
_entry.id   04918681f6b055bfd665e26eb9a73c62
#
_cell.length_a   1.000
_cell.length_b   1.000
_cell.length_c   1.000
_cell.angle_alpha   90.00
_cell.angle_beta   90.00
_cell.angle_gamma   90.00
#
_symmetry.space_group_name_H-M   'P 1'
#
loop_
_entity.id
_entity.type
_entity.pdbx_description
1 polymer ?
#
loop_
_entity_poly.entity_id
_entity_poly.type
_entity_poly.pdbx_seq_one_letter_code
_entity_poly.pdbx_strand_id
1 'polypeptide(L)'
;GDFFPAALRMEKVAEVESSINRQMLGLLNRSIPGGILGGYVAPGFPLYYVNERMLAYLGYTYEEFVTDTKGLVMNGIHPDDLERVEQIASRAMEQDSEYEVKYRIKKKDGSYIWVSDIGKKVLAVNGKAACISVIRDISGEIEAKQKLYEESVESWQQKNILQNIIDTMPSGLLQCSFDRIPKALMVNRTGANILGFENEHEFFLQRDVCDNILRCIHPEDRTKVLEELFSIAEAGIVKNSSHRIKTAAGEERWV
;
A
#
# COMPACT_ATOMS: atom_id res chain seq x y z
N GLY A 1 -21.71 -12.60 -66.98
CA GLY A 1 -21.97 -11.43 -66.13
C GLY A 1 -22.84 -11.81 -64.97
N ASP A 2 -22.26 -11.88 -63.79
CA ASP A 2 -22.88 -12.32 -62.53
C ASP A 2 -23.87 -11.29 -62.02
N PHE A 3 -25.16 -11.51 -62.24
CA PHE A 3 -26.25 -10.86 -61.54
C PHE A 3 -26.56 -11.61 -60.24
N PHE A 4 -25.73 -11.45 -59.22
CA PHE A 4 -26.23 -11.65 -57.86
C PHE A 4 -27.12 -10.45 -57.50
N PRO A 5 -28.37 -10.64 -57.06
CA PRO A 5 -29.21 -9.53 -56.65
C PRO A 5 -28.56 -8.73 -55.53
N ALA A 6 -28.62 -7.39 -55.63
CA ALA A 6 -27.96 -6.49 -54.67
C ALA A 6 -28.40 -6.77 -53.22
N ALA A 7 -29.65 -7.26 -53.03
CA ALA A 7 -30.17 -7.70 -51.73
C ALA A 7 -29.38 -8.85 -51.10
N LEU A 8 -28.98 -9.89 -51.88
CA LEU A 8 -28.17 -10.99 -51.37
C LEU A 8 -26.75 -10.60 -51.01
N ARG A 9 -26.17 -9.57 -51.67
CA ARG A 9 -24.88 -8.99 -51.31
C ARG A 9 -24.98 -8.21 -49.97
N MET A 10 -26.04 -7.45 -49.76
CA MET A 10 -26.27 -6.70 -48.51
C MET A 10 -26.53 -7.62 -47.32
N GLU A 11 -27.28 -8.71 -47.49
CA GLU A 11 -27.47 -9.73 -46.44
C GLU A 11 -26.19 -10.43 -46.07
N LYS A 12 -25.36 -10.85 -47.02
CA LYS A 12 -24.04 -11.45 -46.74
C LYS A 12 -23.07 -10.47 -46.05
N VAL A 13 -23.07 -9.22 -46.44
CA VAL A 13 -22.24 -8.18 -45.79
C VAL A 13 -22.70 -7.98 -44.35
N ALA A 14 -24.00 -7.89 -44.10
CA ALA A 14 -24.56 -7.75 -42.74
C ALA A 14 -24.28 -8.98 -41.85
N GLU A 15 -24.31 -10.20 -42.40
CA GLU A 15 -23.93 -11.42 -41.68
C GLU A 15 -22.46 -11.44 -41.31
N VAL A 16 -21.57 -11.04 -42.24
CA VAL A 16 -20.12 -10.96 -41.99
C VAL A 16 -19.80 -9.88 -40.97
N GLU A 17 -20.40 -8.69 -41.07
CA GLU A 17 -20.26 -7.62 -40.08
C GLU A 17 -20.75 -8.05 -38.68
N SER A 18 -21.88 -8.73 -38.60
CA SER A 18 -22.44 -9.26 -37.34
C SER A 18 -21.53 -10.37 -36.76
N SER A 19 -20.90 -11.20 -37.62
CA SER A 19 -19.94 -12.22 -37.18
C SER A 19 -18.65 -11.61 -36.68
N ILE A 20 -18.09 -10.62 -37.39
CA ILE A 20 -16.89 -9.87 -36.99
C ILE A 20 -17.13 -9.13 -35.66
N ASN A 21 -18.28 -8.46 -35.54
CA ASN A 21 -18.63 -7.75 -34.30
C ASN A 21 -18.78 -8.71 -33.11
N ARG A 22 -19.36 -9.90 -33.29
CA ARG A 22 -19.44 -10.93 -32.23
C ARG A 22 -18.06 -11.47 -31.85
N GLN A 23 -17.18 -11.72 -32.82
CA GLN A 23 -15.81 -12.18 -32.55
C GLN A 23 -14.98 -11.09 -31.87
N MET A 24 -15.14 -9.83 -32.30
CA MET A 24 -14.47 -8.67 -31.68
C MET A 24 -14.93 -8.44 -30.25
N LEU A 25 -16.25 -8.50 -29.99
CA LEU A 25 -16.82 -8.43 -28.63
C LEU A 25 -16.30 -9.60 -27.75
N GLY A 26 -16.17 -10.81 -28.32
CA GLY A 26 -15.59 -11.96 -27.63
C GLY A 26 -14.10 -11.79 -27.30
N LEU A 27 -13.33 -11.15 -28.17
CA LEU A 27 -11.93 -10.81 -27.93
C LEU A 27 -11.81 -9.70 -26.88
N LEU A 28 -12.61 -8.64 -26.97
CA LEU A 28 -12.63 -7.54 -26.00
C LEU A 28 -13.02 -8.04 -24.61
N ASN A 29 -14.05 -8.88 -24.48
CA ASN A 29 -14.43 -9.50 -23.21
C ASN A 29 -13.33 -10.35 -22.57
N ARG A 30 -12.46 -10.97 -23.38
CA ARG A 30 -11.30 -11.74 -22.89
C ARG A 30 -10.08 -10.87 -22.58
N SER A 31 -9.97 -9.73 -23.26
CA SER A 31 -8.82 -8.82 -23.15
C SER A 31 -8.96 -7.80 -22.02
N ILE A 32 -10.19 -7.50 -21.59
CA ILE A 32 -10.44 -6.57 -20.48
C ILE A 32 -10.03 -7.29 -19.17
N PRO A 33 -9.10 -6.74 -18.38
CA PRO A 33 -8.64 -7.35 -17.13
C PRO A 33 -9.64 -7.10 -15.99
N GLY A 34 -10.93 -7.39 -16.22
CA GLY A 34 -12.00 -7.14 -15.25
C GLY A 34 -13.29 -7.88 -15.57
N GLY A 35 -14.17 -7.99 -14.59
CA GLY A 35 -15.56 -8.37 -14.78
C GLY A 35 -16.32 -7.22 -15.45
N ILE A 36 -17.37 -7.55 -16.20
CA ILE A 36 -18.31 -6.57 -16.72
C ILE A 36 -19.66 -6.82 -16.08
N LEU A 37 -20.26 -5.77 -15.53
CA LEU A 37 -21.58 -5.79 -14.93
C LEU A 37 -22.36 -4.58 -15.43
N GLY A 38 -23.63 -4.77 -15.73
CA GLY A 38 -24.48 -3.68 -16.16
C GLY A 38 -25.89 -3.80 -15.59
N GLY A 39 -26.48 -2.66 -15.28
CA GLY A 39 -27.86 -2.54 -14.82
C GLY A 39 -28.61 -1.43 -15.56
N TYR A 40 -29.91 -1.60 -15.76
CA TYR A 40 -30.76 -0.51 -16.26
C TYR A 40 -30.78 0.66 -15.26
N VAL A 41 -30.81 1.87 -15.77
CA VAL A 41 -30.94 3.10 -14.93
C VAL A 41 -32.35 3.17 -14.36
N ALA A 42 -32.56 2.48 -13.25
CA ALA A 42 -33.79 2.41 -12.46
C ALA A 42 -33.42 2.03 -11.02
N PRO A 43 -34.32 2.17 -10.04
CA PRO A 43 -34.07 1.81 -8.65
C PRO A 43 -33.52 0.40 -8.49
N GLY A 44 -32.39 0.27 -7.75
CA GLY A 44 -31.68 -0.97 -7.53
C GLY A 44 -30.89 -1.49 -8.73
N PHE A 45 -30.87 -0.79 -9.86
CA PHE A 45 -30.19 -1.14 -11.11
C PHE A 45 -30.54 -2.56 -11.56
N PRO A 46 -31.73 -2.82 -12.12
CA PRO A 46 -32.12 -4.13 -12.64
C PRO A 46 -31.07 -4.65 -13.63
N LEU A 47 -30.66 -5.90 -13.46
CA LEU A 47 -29.57 -6.51 -14.24
C LEU A 47 -29.83 -6.40 -15.75
N TYR A 48 -28.86 -5.82 -16.45
CA TYR A 48 -28.85 -5.73 -17.91
C TYR A 48 -27.86 -6.73 -18.53
N TYR A 49 -26.64 -6.81 -17.98
CA TYR A 49 -25.59 -7.63 -18.48
C TYR A 49 -24.60 -8.05 -17.38
N VAL A 50 -24.09 -9.26 -17.47
CA VAL A 50 -22.96 -9.75 -16.69
C VAL A 50 -22.14 -10.72 -17.52
N ASN A 51 -20.79 -10.59 -17.49
CA ASN A 51 -19.93 -11.50 -18.22
C ASN A 51 -19.47 -12.69 -17.34
N GLU A 52 -18.97 -13.74 -17.97
CA GLU A 52 -18.49 -14.96 -17.30
C GLU A 52 -17.36 -14.66 -16.30
N ARG A 53 -16.51 -13.68 -16.59
CA ARG A 53 -15.41 -13.31 -15.68
C ARG A 53 -15.94 -12.71 -14.38
N MET A 54 -16.96 -11.85 -14.45
CA MET A 54 -17.60 -11.32 -13.26
C MET A 54 -18.24 -12.42 -12.43
N LEU A 55 -18.96 -13.34 -13.07
CA LEU A 55 -19.56 -14.48 -12.40
C LEU A 55 -18.48 -15.38 -11.76
N ALA A 56 -17.35 -15.58 -12.43
CA ALA A 56 -16.23 -16.35 -11.90
C ALA A 56 -15.60 -15.67 -10.66
N TYR A 57 -15.44 -14.34 -10.63
CA TYR A 57 -14.97 -13.62 -9.46
C TYR A 57 -15.85 -13.87 -8.24
N LEU A 58 -17.16 -13.91 -8.46
CA LEU A 58 -18.14 -14.05 -7.40
C LEU A 58 -18.48 -15.52 -7.09
N GLY A 59 -18.08 -16.46 -7.95
CA GLY A 59 -18.34 -17.89 -7.78
C GLY A 59 -19.76 -18.35 -8.11
N TYR A 60 -20.50 -17.57 -8.92
CA TYR A 60 -21.87 -17.85 -9.33
C TYR A 60 -21.95 -18.40 -10.75
N THR A 61 -23.01 -19.21 -11.02
CA THR A 61 -23.58 -19.29 -12.37
C THR A 61 -24.49 -18.07 -12.61
N TYR A 62 -24.89 -17.85 -13.85
CA TYR A 62 -25.80 -16.74 -14.18
C TYR A 62 -27.13 -16.85 -13.41
N GLU A 63 -27.75 -18.02 -13.41
CA GLU A 63 -29.02 -18.29 -12.76
C GLU A 63 -28.96 -18.10 -11.25
N GLU A 64 -27.88 -18.55 -10.64
CA GLU A 64 -27.63 -18.38 -9.20
C GLU A 64 -27.44 -16.89 -8.85
N PHE A 65 -26.68 -16.15 -9.65
CA PHE A 65 -26.47 -14.73 -9.46
C PHE A 65 -27.79 -13.94 -9.54
N VAL A 66 -28.59 -14.21 -10.57
CA VAL A 66 -29.92 -13.58 -10.72
C VAL A 66 -30.84 -13.92 -9.57
N THR A 67 -30.82 -15.15 -9.10
CA THR A 67 -31.66 -15.61 -7.97
C THR A 67 -31.26 -14.96 -6.65
N ASP A 68 -29.97 -14.96 -6.31
CA ASP A 68 -29.45 -14.40 -5.05
C ASP A 68 -29.62 -12.86 -5.01
N THR A 69 -29.34 -12.19 -6.11
CA THR A 69 -29.51 -10.73 -6.21
C THR A 69 -30.95 -10.29 -6.51
N LYS A 70 -31.87 -11.23 -6.76
CA LYS A 70 -33.25 -10.95 -7.23
C LYS A 70 -33.26 -10.11 -8.52
N GLY A 71 -32.24 -10.27 -9.35
CA GLY A 71 -32.08 -9.51 -10.59
C GLY A 71 -31.73 -8.02 -10.40
N LEU A 72 -31.34 -7.58 -9.22
CA LEU A 72 -30.91 -6.21 -8.93
C LEU A 72 -29.42 -6.16 -8.59
N VAL A 73 -28.66 -5.39 -9.35
CA VAL A 73 -27.20 -5.26 -9.17
C VAL A 73 -26.85 -4.79 -7.74
N MET A 74 -27.61 -3.85 -7.21
CA MET A 74 -27.37 -3.29 -5.88
C MET A 74 -27.49 -4.30 -4.75
N ASN A 75 -28.26 -5.37 -4.91
CA ASN A 75 -28.41 -6.41 -3.89
C ASN A 75 -27.13 -7.25 -3.69
N GLY A 76 -26.18 -7.21 -4.62
CA GLY A 76 -24.86 -7.83 -4.46
C GLY A 76 -23.86 -7.01 -3.64
N ILE A 77 -24.17 -5.74 -3.35
CA ILE A 77 -23.26 -4.82 -2.66
C ILE A 77 -23.36 -5.01 -1.13
N HIS A 78 -22.25 -4.84 -0.43
CA HIS A 78 -22.25 -4.88 1.03
C HIS A 78 -23.17 -3.78 1.60
N PRO A 79 -24.00 -4.07 2.63
CA PRO A 79 -24.97 -3.12 3.17
C PRO A 79 -24.39 -1.75 3.54
N ASP A 80 -23.21 -1.70 4.15
CA ASP A 80 -22.57 -0.43 4.53
C ASP A 80 -22.10 0.41 3.34
N ASP A 81 -21.90 -0.22 2.17
CA ASP A 81 -21.42 0.48 0.96
C ASP A 81 -22.58 0.87 0.02
N LEU A 82 -23.77 0.25 0.18
CA LEU A 82 -24.88 0.31 -0.74
C LEU A 82 -25.34 1.75 -1.02
N GLU A 83 -25.66 2.52 0.01
CA GLU A 83 -26.17 3.88 -0.13
C GLU A 83 -25.15 4.78 -0.87
N ARG A 84 -23.88 4.69 -0.49
CA ARG A 84 -22.80 5.48 -1.12
C ARG A 84 -22.62 5.14 -2.59
N VAL A 85 -22.65 3.85 -2.94
CA VAL A 85 -22.50 3.38 -4.33
C VAL A 85 -23.68 3.80 -5.16
N GLU A 86 -24.91 3.63 -4.67
CA GLU A 86 -26.12 4.01 -5.37
C GLU A 86 -26.19 5.51 -5.64
N GLN A 87 -25.82 6.35 -4.67
CA GLN A 87 -25.74 7.80 -4.83
C GLN A 87 -24.73 8.21 -5.90
N ILE A 88 -23.51 7.63 -5.88
CA ILE A 88 -22.46 7.95 -6.86
C ILE A 88 -22.89 7.53 -8.26
N ALA A 89 -23.38 6.30 -8.43
CA ALA A 89 -23.80 5.77 -9.72
C ALA A 89 -25.01 6.56 -10.27
N SER A 90 -26.05 6.80 -9.48
CA SER A 90 -27.23 7.54 -9.90
C SER A 90 -26.89 8.96 -10.33
N ARG A 91 -26.08 9.67 -9.56
CA ARG A 91 -25.62 11.02 -9.91
C ARG A 91 -24.84 11.05 -11.22
N ALA A 92 -23.96 10.08 -11.45
CA ALA A 92 -23.21 9.98 -12.70
C ALA A 92 -24.14 9.70 -13.90
N MET A 93 -25.17 8.87 -13.70
CA MET A 93 -26.17 8.59 -14.73
C MET A 93 -27.01 9.83 -15.08
N GLU A 94 -27.36 10.66 -14.12
CA GLU A 94 -28.07 11.94 -14.34
C GLU A 94 -27.21 12.96 -15.09
N GLN A 95 -25.91 13.02 -14.76
CA GLN A 95 -24.94 13.96 -15.35
C GLN A 95 -24.32 13.48 -16.66
N ASP A 96 -24.67 12.28 -17.13
CA ASP A 96 -24.07 11.62 -18.30
C ASP A 96 -22.53 11.54 -18.21
N SER A 97 -22.02 11.28 -17.00
CA SER A 97 -20.60 11.22 -16.68
C SER A 97 -20.16 9.79 -16.35
N GLU A 98 -18.84 9.55 -16.36
CA GLU A 98 -18.25 8.34 -15.82
C GLU A 98 -18.14 8.47 -14.29
N TYR A 99 -18.13 7.32 -13.59
CA TYR A 99 -17.80 7.25 -12.18
C TYR A 99 -16.73 6.20 -11.91
N GLU A 100 -16.00 6.39 -10.82
CA GLU A 100 -15.15 5.38 -10.21
C GLU A 100 -15.51 5.26 -8.73
N VAL A 101 -15.76 4.03 -8.27
CA VAL A 101 -16.08 3.76 -6.87
C VAL A 101 -15.49 2.43 -6.43
N LYS A 102 -15.03 2.38 -5.18
CA LYS A 102 -14.54 1.14 -4.55
C LYS A 102 -15.54 0.70 -3.49
N TYR A 103 -15.89 -0.58 -3.52
CA TYR A 103 -16.85 -1.15 -2.59
C TYR A 103 -16.65 -2.66 -2.43
N ARG A 104 -17.37 -3.24 -1.49
CA ARG A 104 -17.39 -4.69 -1.25
C ARG A 104 -18.58 -5.31 -1.97
N ILE A 105 -18.31 -6.37 -2.73
CA ILE A 105 -19.36 -7.16 -3.40
C ILE A 105 -19.39 -8.59 -2.85
N LYS A 106 -20.58 -9.13 -2.66
CA LYS A 106 -20.83 -10.44 -2.07
C LYS A 106 -20.52 -11.56 -3.05
N LYS A 107 -19.80 -12.58 -2.57
CA LYS A 107 -19.61 -13.86 -3.25
C LYS A 107 -20.69 -14.86 -2.88
N LYS A 108 -20.81 -15.92 -3.69
CA LYS A 108 -21.72 -17.04 -3.45
C LYS A 108 -21.52 -17.72 -2.09
N ASP A 109 -20.28 -17.82 -1.61
CA ASP A 109 -19.95 -18.40 -0.30
C ASP A 109 -20.28 -17.49 0.89
N GLY A 110 -20.85 -16.32 0.65
CA GLY A 110 -21.18 -15.33 1.66
C GLY A 110 -20.05 -14.39 2.04
N SER A 111 -18.83 -14.62 1.57
CA SER A 111 -17.71 -13.70 1.75
C SER A 111 -17.84 -12.47 0.86
N TYR A 112 -16.97 -11.49 1.07
CA TYR A 112 -16.93 -10.26 0.27
C TYR A 112 -15.54 -10.06 -0.34
N ILE A 113 -15.51 -9.53 -1.56
CA ILE A 113 -14.28 -9.03 -2.19
C ILE A 113 -14.35 -7.53 -2.38
N TRP A 114 -13.22 -6.86 -2.30
CA TRP A 114 -13.11 -5.46 -2.67
C TRP A 114 -12.98 -5.32 -4.18
N VAL A 115 -13.79 -4.42 -4.74
CA VAL A 115 -13.75 -4.14 -6.17
C VAL A 115 -13.56 -2.64 -6.41
N SER A 116 -12.90 -2.31 -7.54
CA SER A 116 -12.92 -0.99 -8.17
C SER A 116 -13.84 -1.09 -9.37
N ASP A 117 -14.84 -0.25 -9.40
CA ASP A 117 -15.91 -0.19 -10.40
C ASP A 117 -15.82 1.14 -11.15
N ILE A 118 -15.59 1.05 -12.46
CA ILE A 118 -15.62 2.20 -13.36
C ILE A 118 -16.82 2.01 -14.29
N GLY A 119 -17.81 2.89 -14.16
CA GLY A 119 -19.07 2.77 -14.88
C GLY A 119 -19.42 3.99 -15.71
N LYS A 120 -20.21 3.73 -16.73
CA LYS A 120 -20.68 4.74 -17.69
C LYS A 120 -22.09 4.42 -18.14
N LYS A 121 -22.86 5.49 -18.42
CA LYS A 121 -24.16 5.39 -19.06
C LYS A 121 -24.05 4.96 -20.51
N VAL A 122 -24.91 4.05 -20.91
CA VAL A 122 -25.04 3.58 -22.28
C VAL A 122 -26.52 3.48 -22.65
N LEU A 123 -26.79 3.45 -23.95
CA LEU A 123 -28.12 3.12 -24.46
C LEU A 123 -28.17 1.60 -24.74
N ALA A 124 -29.06 0.91 -24.05
CA ALA A 124 -29.29 -0.53 -24.26
C ALA A 124 -29.97 -0.80 -25.63
N VAL A 125 -29.89 -2.04 -26.12
CA VAL A 125 -30.45 -2.45 -27.40
C VAL A 125 -31.97 -2.17 -27.50
N ASN A 126 -32.67 -2.21 -26.37
CA ASN A 126 -34.11 -1.91 -26.28
C ASN A 126 -34.42 -0.41 -26.14
N GLY A 127 -33.43 0.48 -26.33
CA GLY A 127 -33.56 1.94 -26.22
C GLY A 127 -33.62 2.49 -24.79
N LYS A 128 -33.52 1.66 -23.75
CA LYS A 128 -33.50 2.11 -22.36
C LYS A 128 -32.08 2.51 -21.93
N ALA A 129 -31.99 3.49 -21.05
CA ALA A 129 -30.70 3.84 -20.41
C ALA A 129 -30.24 2.70 -19.50
N ALA A 130 -28.95 2.34 -19.60
CA ALA A 130 -28.29 1.38 -18.75
C ALA A 130 -26.93 1.93 -18.31
N CYS A 131 -26.41 1.41 -17.23
CA CYS A 131 -25.05 1.58 -16.80
C CYS A 131 -24.26 0.32 -17.18
N ILE A 132 -23.07 0.47 -17.75
CA ILE A 132 -22.12 -0.62 -17.93
C ILE A 132 -20.86 -0.25 -17.17
N SER A 133 -20.37 -1.20 -16.38
CA SER A 133 -19.18 -1.05 -15.55
C SER A 133 -18.14 -2.11 -15.86
N VAL A 134 -16.87 -1.71 -15.78
CA VAL A 134 -15.73 -2.62 -15.68
C VAL A 134 -15.34 -2.72 -14.21
N ILE A 135 -15.37 -3.93 -13.69
CA ILE A 135 -15.15 -4.22 -12.27
C ILE A 135 -13.87 -5.02 -12.12
N ARG A 136 -12.93 -4.51 -11.35
CA ARG A 136 -11.64 -5.14 -11.03
C ARG A 136 -11.61 -5.56 -9.57
N ASP A 137 -11.23 -6.82 -9.31
CA ASP A 137 -10.93 -7.27 -7.95
C ASP A 137 -9.64 -6.61 -7.48
N ILE A 138 -9.73 -5.89 -6.36
CA ILE A 138 -8.63 -5.17 -5.71
C ILE A 138 -8.34 -5.70 -4.31
N SER A 139 -8.91 -6.86 -3.92
CA SER A 139 -8.72 -7.44 -2.59
C SER A 139 -7.26 -7.64 -2.25
N GLY A 140 -6.47 -8.20 -3.18
CA GLY A 140 -5.04 -8.40 -2.98
C GLY A 140 -4.25 -7.08 -2.84
N GLU A 141 -4.66 -6.01 -3.52
CA GLU A 141 -4.04 -4.69 -3.37
C GLU A 141 -4.33 -4.08 -1.99
N ILE A 142 -5.57 -4.24 -1.51
CA ILE A 142 -6.00 -3.79 -0.18
C ILE A 142 -5.26 -4.56 0.91
N GLU A 143 -5.21 -5.90 0.82
CA GLU A 143 -4.51 -6.77 1.78
C GLU A 143 -3.01 -6.46 1.84
N ALA A 144 -2.35 -6.31 0.69
CA ALA A 144 -0.94 -5.97 0.64
C ALA A 144 -0.65 -4.60 1.27
N LYS A 145 -1.50 -3.61 1.00
CA LYS A 145 -1.39 -2.28 1.61
C LYS A 145 -1.61 -2.31 3.11
N GLN A 146 -2.58 -3.08 3.58
CA GLN A 146 -2.86 -3.23 5.01
C GLN A 146 -1.67 -3.88 5.73
N LYS A 147 -1.12 -4.96 5.16
CA LYS A 147 0.05 -5.64 5.71
C LYS A 147 1.27 -4.72 5.82
N LEU A 148 1.57 -3.94 4.77
CA LEU A 148 2.66 -2.96 4.80
C LEU A 148 2.45 -1.89 5.88
N TYR A 149 1.20 -1.45 6.07
CA TYR A 149 0.87 -0.51 7.12
C TYR A 149 1.10 -1.10 8.52
N GLU A 150 0.65 -2.33 8.76
CA GLU A 150 0.84 -3.04 10.03
C GLU A 150 2.33 -3.24 10.33
N GLU A 151 3.12 -3.72 9.37
CA GLU A 151 4.59 -3.87 9.50
C GLU A 151 5.27 -2.52 9.82
N SER A 152 4.81 -1.43 9.21
CA SER A 152 5.36 -0.09 9.48
C SER A 152 5.04 0.40 10.89
N VAL A 153 3.84 0.14 11.38
CA VAL A 153 3.40 0.49 12.75
C VAL A 153 4.20 -0.31 13.79
N GLU A 154 4.36 -1.62 13.57
CA GLU A 154 5.17 -2.47 14.46
C GLU A 154 6.63 -2.01 14.53
N SER A 155 7.23 -1.73 13.37
CA SER A 155 8.61 -1.22 13.29
C SER A 155 8.75 0.11 14.02
N TRP A 156 7.78 1.01 13.86
CA TRP A 156 7.77 2.30 14.56
C TRP A 156 7.64 2.14 16.08
N GLN A 157 6.77 1.23 16.54
CA GLN A 157 6.60 0.94 17.97
C GLN A 157 7.90 0.35 18.57
N GLN A 158 8.52 -0.62 17.90
CA GLN A 158 9.79 -1.22 18.34
C GLN A 158 10.90 -0.17 18.44
N LYS A 159 11.01 0.70 17.42
CA LYS A 159 11.99 1.79 17.42
C LYS A 159 11.76 2.75 18.59
N ASN A 160 10.52 3.11 18.88
CA ASN A 160 10.20 4.00 19.99
C ASN A 160 10.49 3.37 21.36
N ILE A 161 10.20 2.07 21.53
CA ILE A 161 10.52 1.35 22.77
C ILE A 161 12.04 1.34 22.99
N LEU A 162 12.83 1.00 21.96
CA LEU A 162 14.28 1.01 22.02
C LEU A 162 14.83 2.41 22.33
N GLN A 163 14.30 3.43 21.70
CA GLN A 163 14.69 4.81 21.95
C GLN A 163 14.39 5.22 23.40
N ASN A 164 13.20 4.90 23.91
CA ASN A 164 12.84 5.18 25.31
C ASN A 164 13.77 4.44 26.30
N ILE A 165 14.12 3.18 26.02
CA ILE A 165 15.07 2.42 26.85
C ILE A 165 16.43 3.13 26.85
N ILE A 166 16.93 3.49 25.68
CA ILE A 166 18.21 4.18 25.52
C ILE A 166 18.20 5.52 26.26
N ASP A 167 17.13 6.31 26.14
CA ASP A 167 17.02 7.64 26.73
C ASP A 167 16.83 7.61 28.26
N THR A 168 16.25 6.51 28.78
CA THR A 168 16.04 6.34 30.25
C THR A 168 17.14 5.55 30.93
N MET A 169 18.12 5.00 30.19
CA MET A 169 19.24 4.30 30.77
C MET A 169 20.04 5.21 31.72
N PRO A 170 20.35 4.73 32.95
CA PRO A 170 21.20 5.48 33.87
C PRO A 170 22.67 5.50 33.46
N SER A 171 23.03 4.70 32.45
CA SER A 171 24.40 4.60 31.91
C SER A 171 24.53 5.39 30.63
N GLY A 172 25.65 6.06 30.45
CA GLY A 172 26.00 6.70 29.17
C GLY A 172 26.24 5.65 28.09
N LEU A 173 25.57 5.83 26.95
CA LEU A 173 25.76 5.02 25.75
C LEU A 173 26.35 5.88 24.65
N LEU A 174 27.45 5.42 24.07
CA LEU A 174 28.08 6.03 22.90
C LEU A 174 28.36 4.95 21.86
N GLN A 175 27.85 5.12 20.68
CA GLN A 175 28.16 4.29 19.53
C GLN A 175 29.13 5.02 18.60
N CYS A 176 30.20 4.35 18.22
CA CYS A 176 31.22 4.90 17.33
C CYS A 176 31.39 4.05 16.07
N SER A 177 31.90 4.67 15.00
CA SER A 177 32.41 3.93 13.85
C SER A 177 33.75 3.25 14.20
N PHE A 178 34.04 2.14 13.51
CA PHE A 178 35.34 1.43 13.66
C PHE A 178 36.37 1.90 12.61
N ASP A 179 36.38 3.19 12.31
CA ASP A 179 37.35 3.79 11.42
C ASP A 179 38.66 4.06 12.18
N ARG A 180 39.72 4.31 11.45
CA ARG A 180 41.03 4.68 12.03
C ARG A 180 40.93 5.86 13.00
N ILE A 181 39.98 6.75 12.77
CA ILE A 181 39.59 7.81 13.66
C ILE A 181 38.09 7.58 13.97
N PRO A 182 37.76 7.02 15.15
CA PRO A 182 36.40 6.70 15.50
C PRO A 182 35.51 7.95 15.56
N LYS A 183 34.39 7.92 14.86
CA LYS A 183 33.40 8.98 14.84
C LYS A 183 32.19 8.59 15.69
N ALA A 184 31.60 9.55 16.38
CA ALA A 184 30.37 9.33 17.11
C ALA A 184 29.22 9.14 16.13
N LEU A 185 28.49 8.03 16.23
CA LEU A 185 27.28 7.72 15.46
C LEU A 185 26.01 7.96 16.27
N MET A 186 26.05 7.68 17.57
CA MET A 186 24.96 7.87 18.50
C MET A 186 25.49 8.13 19.91
N VAL A 187 24.80 8.96 20.67
CA VAL A 187 25.00 9.13 22.10
C VAL A 187 23.61 9.23 22.73
N ASN A 188 23.40 8.61 23.91
CA ASN A 188 22.17 8.86 24.66
C ASN A 188 22.35 10.10 25.57
N ARG A 189 21.24 10.57 26.15
CA ARG A 189 21.24 11.76 26.99
C ARG A 189 22.23 11.66 28.16
N THR A 190 22.26 10.50 28.82
CA THR A 190 23.21 10.25 29.92
C THR A 190 24.66 10.31 29.45
N GLY A 191 24.98 9.74 28.28
CA GLY A 191 26.31 9.81 27.68
C GLY A 191 26.72 11.25 27.34
N ALA A 192 25.82 12.02 26.74
CA ALA A 192 26.07 13.45 26.47
C ALA A 192 26.35 14.23 27.76
N ASN A 193 25.55 14.01 28.82
CA ASN A 193 25.74 14.65 30.12
C ASN A 193 27.06 14.26 30.81
N ILE A 194 27.49 12.99 30.70
CA ILE A 194 28.79 12.53 31.20
C ILE A 194 29.93 13.26 30.48
N LEU A 195 29.79 13.49 29.17
CA LEU A 195 30.75 14.22 28.35
C LEU A 195 30.67 15.76 28.55
N GLY A 196 29.71 16.25 29.35
CA GLY A 196 29.55 17.66 29.71
C GLY A 196 28.69 18.48 28.75
N PHE A 197 27.82 17.82 27.97
CA PHE A 197 26.84 18.46 27.11
C PHE A 197 25.44 18.38 27.74
N GLU A 198 24.58 19.33 27.48
CA GLU A 198 23.22 19.36 28.02
C GLU A 198 22.32 18.25 27.46
N ASN A 199 22.53 17.92 26.18
CA ASN A 199 21.78 16.90 25.45
C ASN A 199 22.53 16.39 24.21
N GLU A 200 21.98 15.40 23.55
CA GLU A 200 22.55 14.76 22.36
C GLU A 200 22.71 15.75 21.20
N HIS A 201 21.76 16.69 21.05
CA HIS A 201 21.79 17.67 19.97
C HIS A 201 22.99 18.62 20.16
N GLU A 202 23.21 19.11 21.36
CA GLU A 202 24.36 19.95 21.69
C GLU A 202 25.69 19.20 21.42
N PHE A 203 25.76 17.93 21.81
CA PHE A 203 26.93 17.09 21.53
C PHE A 203 27.21 17.03 20.03
N PHE A 204 26.22 16.75 19.18
CA PHE A 204 26.40 16.64 17.74
C PHE A 204 26.64 17.97 17.00
N LEU A 205 26.40 19.12 17.65
CA LEU A 205 26.84 20.42 17.13
C LEU A 205 28.36 20.59 17.20
N GLN A 206 29.06 19.85 18.09
CA GLN A 206 30.53 19.89 18.23
C GLN A 206 31.20 18.96 17.21
N ARG A 207 31.25 19.40 15.95
CA ARG A 207 31.74 18.60 14.82
C ARG A 207 33.12 18.02 15.01
N ASP A 208 34.04 18.78 15.61
CA ASP A 208 35.41 18.34 15.85
C ASP A 208 35.51 17.21 16.90
N VAL A 209 34.57 17.12 17.83
CA VAL A 209 34.42 16.04 18.80
C VAL A 209 33.75 14.85 18.14
N CYS A 210 32.67 15.06 17.41
CA CYS A 210 31.91 13.97 16.75
C CYS A 210 32.73 13.28 15.67
N ASP A 211 33.52 14.02 14.90
CA ASP A 211 34.39 13.46 13.83
C ASP A 211 35.64 12.79 14.40
N ASN A 212 35.95 12.98 15.67
CA ASN A 212 37.03 12.30 16.38
C ASN A 212 36.74 12.21 17.89
N ILE A 213 36.04 11.15 18.27
CA ILE A 213 35.64 10.93 19.68
C ILE A 213 36.81 10.78 20.64
N LEU A 214 38.00 10.42 20.15
CA LEU A 214 39.18 10.37 20.97
C LEU A 214 39.59 11.71 21.60
N ARG A 215 39.03 12.82 21.08
CA ARG A 215 39.21 14.14 21.71
C ARG A 215 38.60 14.25 23.10
N CYS A 216 37.52 13.47 23.35
CA CYS A 216 36.93 13.37 24.69
C CYS A 216 37.76 12.48 25.64
N ILE A 217 38.71 11.73 25.13
CA ILE A 217 39.58 10.86 25.95
C ILE A 217 40.81 11.64 26.38
N HIS A 218 41.21 11.48 27.66
CA HIS A 218 42.47 12.07 28.15
C HIS A 218 43.64 11.66 27.26
N PRO A 219 44.52 12.58 26.89
CA PRO A 219 45.62 12.29 25.94
C PRO A 219 46.45 11.04 26.25
N GLU A 220 46.73 10.80 27.52
CA GLU A 220 47.53 9.62 27.95
C GLU A 220 46.74 8.29 27.77
N ASP A 221 45.41 8.31 27.80
CA ASP A 221 44.58 7.11 27.73
C ASP A 221 44.17 6.77 26.30
N ARG A 222 44.35 7.67 25.32
CA ARG A 222 43.88 7.54 23.94
C ARG A 222 44.37 6.27 23.23
N THR A 223 45.68 5.96 23.36
CA THR A 223 46.29 4.81 22.71
C THR A 223 45.66 3.52 23.25
N LYS A 224 45.53 3.42 24.58
CA LYS A 224 44.95 2.27 25.27
C LYS A 224 43.46 2.07 24.82
N VAL A 225 42.66 3.13 24.86
CA VAL A 225 41.23 3.06 24.46
C VAL A 225 41.11 2.66 22.98
N LEU A 226 41.96 3.19 22.11
CA LEU A 226 41.91 2.86 20.69
C LEU A 226 42.27 1.38 20.45
N GLU A 227 43.30 0.85 21.10
CA GLU A 227 43.66 -0.57 21.02
C GLU A 227 42.56 -1.48 21.54
N GLU A 228 41.90 -1.09 22.63
CA GLU A 228 40.77 -1.81 23.18
C GLU A 228 39.59 -1.82 22.20
N LEU A 229 39.22 -0.67 21.58
CA LEU A 229 38.14 -0.56 20.59
C LEU A 229 38.41 -1.47 19.38
N PHE A 230 39.63 -1.47 18.84
CA PHE A 230 40.01 -2.37 17.74
C PHE A 230 39.97 -3.84 18.14
N SER A 231 40.46 -4.18 19.34
CA SER A 231 40.39 -5.55 19.85
C SER A 231 38.96 -6.05 20.03
N ILE A 232 38.03 -5.19 20.44
CA ILE A 232 36.59 -5.51 20.52
C ILE A 232 36.00 -5.74 19.11
N ALA A 233 36.35 -4.89 18.16
CA ALA A 233 35.91 -5.00 16.78
C ALA A 233 36.34 -6.31 16.10
N GLU A 234 37.58 -6.74 16.35
CA GLU A 234 38.12 -7.97 15.75
C GLU A 234 37.64 -9.25 16.44
N ALA A 235 37.54 -9.24 17.76
CA ALA A 235 37.25 -10.44 18.55
C ALA A 235 35.76 -10.57 18.93
N GLY A 236 34.97 -9.52 18.81
CA GLY A 236 33.55 -9.48 19.25
C GLY A 236 33.38 -9.62 20.77
N ILE A 237 34.45 -9.42 21.56
CA ILE A 237 34.47 -9.64 23.01
C ILE A 237 34.26 -8.31 23.72
N VAL A 238 33.26 -8.24 24.60
CA VAL A 238 33.03 -7.09 25.47
C VAL A 238 34.14 -7.04 26.53
N LYS A 239 34.82 -5.90 26.64
CA LYS A 239 35.82 -5.64 27.68
C LYS A 239 35.35 -4.51 28.58
N ASN A 240 35.58 -4.67 29.88
CA ASN A 240 35.45 -3.59 30.84
C ASN A 240 36.81 -2.92 31.03
N SER A 241 36.84 -1.63 30.74
CA SER A 241 38.05 -0.83 31.02
C SER A 241 37.64 0.50 31.63
N SER A 242 38.54 1.10 32.39
CA SER A 242 38.36 2.43 32.94
C SER A 242 39.38 3.37 32.33
N HIS A 243 38.93 4.56 31.97
CA HIS A 243 39.80 5.59 31.40
C HIS A 243 39.28 6.98 31.79
N ARG A 244 40.14 7.97 31.64
CA ARG A 244 39.78 9.37 31.91
C ARG A 244 39.18 10.00 30.64
N ILE A 245 38.08 10.72 30.82
CA ILE A 245 37.54 11.58 29.80
C ILE A 245 37.77 13.04 30.17
N LYS A 246 37.75 13.90 29.14
CA LYS A 246 37.77 15.33 29.30
C LYS A 246 36.41 15.89 28.83
N THR A 247 35.68 16.51 29.74
CA THR A 247 34.35 17.09 29.45
C THR A 247 34.45 18.32 28.56
N ALA A 248 33.33 18.77 28.02
CA ALA A 248 33.26 20.04 27.26
C ALA A 248 33.75 21.26 28.05
N ALA A 249 33.56 21.24 29.37
CA ALA A 249 34.08 22.27 30.26
C ALA A 249 35.56 22.12 30.61
N GLY A 250 36.22 21.07 30.13
CA GLY A 250 37.64 20.77 30.39
C GLY A 250 37.90 20.03 31.69
N GLU A 251 36.88 19.55 32.38
CA GLU A 251 36.98 18.73 33.59
C GLU A 251 37.41 17.30 33.23
N GLU A 252 38.23 16.71 34.10
CA GLU A 252 38.59 15.30 33.97
C GLU A 252 37.67 14.42 34.83
N ARG A 253 37.16 13.35 34.25
CA ARG A 253 36.29 12.36 34.92
C ARG A 253 36.75 10.93 34.56
N TRP A 254 36.64 10.01 35.53
CA TRP A 254 36.77 8.58 35.25
C TRP A 254 35.47 7.96 34.80
N VAL A 255 35.52 7.14 33.77
CA VAL A 255 34.41 6.35 33.23
C VAL A 255 34.80 4.91 33.05
#